data_2e36f6aec2798df4f23b11f3288078e7
#
_entry.id   2e36f6aec2798df4f23b11f3288078e7
#
_cell.length_a   1.000
_cell.length_b   1.000
_cell.length_c   1.000
_cell.angle_alpha   90.00
_cell.angle_beta   90.00
_cell.angle_gamma   90.00
#
_symmetry.space_group_name_H-M   'P 1'
#
loop_
_entity.id
_entity.type
_entity.pdbx_description
1 polymer ?
#
loop_
_entity_poly.entity_id
_entity_poly.type
_entity_poly.pdbx_seq_one_letter_code
_entity_poly.pdbx_strand_id
1 'polypeptide(L)'
;FNRLCDAAAASGRSVQVGFQSLGSHALQAIEDLLAEGTIGTLQGISATGRWVRDRAYYKRSRWAGKRSINGVDVVDGVATNPLAHAVATALRIAGARTTADVVSVENELYRVNDIESDDTSVIRIRTVSGLPITCALTICAAESVEPCVTLQGSAGTAVFHYTEDRLSVTTAAGTSEETY
;
A
#
# COMPACT_ATOMS: atom_id res chain seq x y z
N PHE A 1 -6.45 -11.15 -15.10
CA PHE A 1 -7.34 -10.67 -14.05
C PHE A 1 -8.81 -10.84 -14.46
N ASN A 2 -9.29 -10.25 -15.57
CA ASN A 2 -10.69 -10.28 -16.02
C ASN A 2 -11.27 -11.70 -16.09
N ARG A 3 -10.55 -12.68 -16.67
CA ARG A 3 -10.98 -14.08 -16.71
C ARG A 3 -11.27 -14.70 -15.33
N LEU A 4 -10.52 -14.27 -14.28
CA LEU A 4 -10.78 -14.72 -12.91
C LEU A 4 -12.02 -14.05 -12.33
N CYS A 5 -12.23 -12.77 -12.62
CA CYS A 5 -13.45 -12.06 -12.23
C CYS A 5 -14.70 -12.68 -12.88
N ASP A 6 -14.61 -12.98 -14.19
CA ASP A 6 -15.70 -13.62 -14.94
C ASP A 6 -16.02 -15.01 -14.38
N ALA A 7 -14.97 -15.81 -14.08
CA ALA A 7 -15.14 -17.14 -13.50
C ALA A 7 -15.73 -17.09 -12.07
N ALA A 8 -15.30 -16.12 -11.25
CA ALA A 8 -15.86 -15.90 -9.92
C ALA A 8 -17.35 -15.54 -10.01
N ALA A 9 -17.70 -14.59 -10.87
CA ALA A 9 -19.09 -14.19 -11.11
C ALA A 9 -19.95 -15.37 -11.60
N ALA A 10 -19.47 -16.14 -12.57
CA ALA A 10 -20.20 -17.29 -13.12
C ALA A 10 -20.36 -18.42 -12.12
N SER A 11 -19.44 -18.61 -11.19
CA SER A 11 -19.47 -19.69 -10.19
C SER A 11 -20.17 -19.30 -8.89
N GLY A 12 -20.48 -18.01 -8.69
CA GLY A 12 -20.99 -17.48 -7.41
C GLY A 12 -19.98 -17.57 -6.26
N ARG A 13 -18.70 -17.75 -6.55
CA ARG A 13 -17.64 -17.89 -5.54
C ARG A 13 -16.87 -16.58 -5.37
N SER A 14 -16.38 -16.35 -4.16
CA SER A 14 -15.51 -15.22 -3.84
C SER A 14 -14.06 -15.54 -4.17
N VAL A 15 -13.33 -14.52 -4.65
CA VAL A 15 -11.87 -14.55 -4.84
C VAL A 15 -11.27 -13.43 -4.01
N GLN A 16 -10.30 -13.75 -3.17
CA GLN A 16 -9.58 -12.78 -2.36
C GLN A 16 -8.11 -12.72 -2.78
N VAL A 17 -7.61 -11.50 -3.00
CA VAL A 17 -6.17 -11.26 -3.13
C VAL A 17 -5.53 -11.27 -1.74
N GLY A 18 -4.37 -11.90 -1.61
CA GLY A 18 -3.69 -12.14 -0.33
C GLY A 18 -3.03 -10.89 0.28
N PHE A 19 -3.76 -9.79 0.39
CA PHE A 19 -3.32 -8.62 1.17
C PHE A 19 -3.66 -8.83 2.65
N GLN A 20 -2.84 -9.64 3.35
CA GLN A 20 -3.09 -10.03 4.74
C GLN A 20 -3.19 -8.84 5.70
N SER A 21 -2.49 -7.74 5.44
CA SER A 21 -2.60 -6.50 6.22
C SER A 21 -4.03 -5.95 6.30
N LEU A 22 -4.88 -6.29 5.32
CA LEU A 22 -6.29 -5.87 5.32
C LEU A 22 -7.15 -6.66 6.31
N GLY A 23 -6.63 -7.75 6.89
CA GLY A 23 -7.27 -8.54 7.94
C GLY A 23 -6.83 -8.17 9.36
N SER A 24 -5.94 -7.19 9.51
CA SER A 24 -5.44 -6.74 10.81
C SER A 24 -6.55 -6.08 11.65
N HIS A 25 -6.55 -6.37 12.96
CA HIS A 25 -7.41 -5.67 13.93
C HIS A 25 -7.00 -4.20 14.11
N ALA A 26 -5.75 -3.84 13.81
CA ALA A 26 -5.30 -2.44 13.82
C ALA A 26 -6.12 -1.56 12.86
N LEU A 27 -6.66 -2.11 11.76
CA LEU A 27 -7.52 -1.33 10.86
C LEU A 27 -8.83 -0.93 11.52
N GLN A 28 -9.40 -1.77 12.37
CA GLN A 28 -10.58 -1.40 13.16
C GLN A 28 -10.22 -0.31 14.17
N ALA A 29 -9.09 -0.45 14.87
CA ALA A 29 -8.60 0.56 15.79
C ALA A 29 -8.34 1.92 15.10
N ILE A 30 -7.85 1.89 13.85
CA ILE A 30 -7.70 3.10 13.04
C ILE A 30 -9.06 3.71 12.68
N GLU A 31 -10.05 2.91 12.32
CA GLU A 31 -11.41 3.39 12.05
C GLU A 31 -12.03 4.05 13.30
N ASP A 32 -11.88 3.42 14.46
CA ASP A 32 -12.37 3.93 15.75
C ASP A 32 -11.66 5.24 16.12
N LEU A 33 -10.34 5.28 16.03
CA LEU A 33 -9.50 6.47 16.26
C LEU A 33 -9.93 7.66 15.38
N LEU A 34 -10.23 7.41 14.11
CA LEU A 34 -10.69 8.43 13.18
C LEU A 34 -12.13 8.90 13.52
N ALA A 35 -13.00 7.97 13.90
CA ALA A 35 -14.38 8.27 14.30
C ALA A 35 -14.45 9.08 15.60
N GLU A 36 -13.56 8.79 16.55
CA GLU A 36 -13.42 9.52 17.81
C GLU A 36 -12.73 10.89 17.63
N GLY A 37 -12.08 11.14 16.49
CA GLY A 37 -11.35 12.36 16.22
C GLY A 37 -10.05 12.50 17.02
N THR A 38 -9.45 11.39 17.46
CA THR A 38 -8.23 11.37 18.29
C THR A 38 -7.06 12.14 17.67
N ILE A 39 -6.89 12.06 16.36
CA ILE A 39 -5.89 12.85 15.61
C ILE A 39 -6.50 14.07 14.90
N GLY A 40 -7.74 14.43 15.24
CA GLY A 40 -8.49 15.50 14.57
C GLY A 40 -8.97 15.08 13.17
N THR A 41 -9.13 16.07 12.28
CA THR A 41 -9.55 15.81 10.91
C THR A 41 -8.40 15.22 10.09
N LEU A 42 -8.63 14.08 9.43
CA LEU A 42 -7.65 13.45 8.55
C LEU A 42 -7.38 14.34 7.32
N GLN A 43 -6.13 14.72 7.11
CA GLN A 43 -5.68 15.64 6.06
C GLN A 43 -4.96 14.95 4.90
N GLY A 44 -4.38 13.77 5.15
CA GLY A 44 -3.70 12.99 4.14
C GLY A 44 -3.17 11.67 4.67
N ILE A 45 -2.84 10.78 3.75
CA ILE A 45 -2.23 9.49 4.05
C ILE A 45 -0.95 9.36 3.25
N SER A 46 0.11 8.84 3.88
CA SER A 46 1.32 8.45 3.17
C SER A 46 1.62 6.97 3.42
N ALA A 47 2.09 6.28 2.39
CA ALA A 47 2.59 4.92 2.48
C ALA A 47 4.06 4.92 2.06
N THR A 48 4.94 4.42 2.92
CA THR A 48 6.37 4.34 2.64
C THR A 48 6.87 2.93 2.86
N GLY A 49 7.89 2.55 2.08
CA GLY A 49 8.56 1.27 2.26
C GLY A 49 9.86 1.26 1.45
N ARG A 50 10.93 0.80 2.10
CA ARG A 50 12.22 0.67 1.44
C ARG A 50 12.87 -0.65 1.82
N TRP A 51 13.03 -1.51 0.83
CA TRP A 51 13.68 -2.79 1.01
C TRP A 51 14.92 -2.89 0.13
N VAL A 52 15.82 -3.76 0.53
CA VAL A 52 16.96 -4.19 -0.28
C VAL A 52 16.57 -5.44 -1.04
N ARG A 53 16.62 -5.37 -2.37
CA ARG A 53 16.47 -6.54 -3.24
C ARG A 53 17.63 -6.57 -4.22
N ASP A 54 18.38 -7.64 -4.18
CA ASP A 54 19.55 -7.87 -5.02
C ASP A 54 19.19 -8.57 -6.35
N ARG A 55 20.20 -8.88 -7.13
CA ARG A 55 20.04 -9.62 -8.40
C ARG A 55 19.45 -11.02 -8.21
N ALA A 56 19.67 -11.66 -7.05
CA ALA A 56 19.12 -12.99 -6.77
C ALA A 56 17.60 -12.94 -6.63
N TYR A 57 17.08 -11.85 -6.06
CA TYR A 57 15.63 -11.62 -6.00
C TYR A 57 14.96 -11.67 -7.38
N TYR A 58 15.56 -11.03 -8.39
CA TYR A 58 15.00 -11.02 -9.75
C TYR A 58 15.20 -12.33 -10.52
N LYS A 59 16.05 -13.23 -10.01
CA LYS A 59 16.25 -14.58 -10.56
C LYS A 59 15.33 -15.63 -9.94
N ARG A 60 14.52 -15.29 -8.91
CA ARG A 60 13.64 -16.22 -8.18
C ARG A 60 12.57 -16.86 -9.06
N SER A 61 12.20 -16.19 -10.14
CA SER A 61 11.21 -16.67 -11.09
C SER A 61 11.36 -15.99 -12.45
N ARG A 62 10.79 -16.59 -13.48
CA ARG A 62 10.84 -16.04 -14.85
C ARG A 62 9.97 -14.76 -15.02
N TRP A 63 9.07 -14.45 -14.11
CA TRP A 63 8.23 -13.25 -14.15
C TRP A 63 8.80 -12.08 -13.31
N ALA A 64 9.82 -12.35 -12.49
CA ALA A 64 10.38 -11.33 -11.60
C ALA A 64 10.98 -10.15 -12.40
N GLY A 65 10.53 -8.95 -12.07
CA GLY A 65 10.91 -7.71 -12.74
C GLY A 65 10.38 -7.54 -14.17
N LYS A 66 9.46 -8.39 -14.63
CA LYS A 66 8.91 -8.33 -15.99
C LYS A 66 7.64 -7.49 -16.05
N ARG A 67 7.42 -6.81 -17.18
CA ARG A 67 6.16 -6.15 -17.50
C ARG A 67 5.18 -7.12 -18.18
N SER A 68 5.69 -7.99 -19.04
CA SER A 68 4.86 -9.00 -19.70
C SER A 68 5.64 -10.29 -19.95
N ILE A 69 4.91 -11.40 -20.11
CA ILE A 69 5.43 -12.69 -20.53
C ILE A 69 4.51 -13.26 -21.61
N ASN A 70 5.07 -13.55 -22.79
CA ASN A 70 4.30 -14.11 -23.91
C ASN A 70 3.04 -13.29 -24.25
N GLY A 71 3.13 -11.96 -24.19
CA GLY A 71 2.01 -11.06 -24.47
C GLY A 71 0.98 -10.95 -23.35
N VAL A 72 1.23 -11.55 -22.18
CA VAL A 72 0.38 -11.42 -20.99
C VAL A 72 1.04 -10.47 -20.00
N ASP A 73 0.31 -9.46 -19.56
CA ASP A 73 0.78 -8.50 -18.57
C ASP A 73 1.04 -9.18 -17.22
N VAL A 74 2.22 -8.92 -16.67
CA VAL A 74 2.66 -9.35 -15.35
C VAL A 74 2.81 -8.15 -14.42
N VAL A 75 3.44 -7.09 -14.92
CA VAL A 75 3.66 -5.80 -14.26
C VAL A 75 4.23 -5.98 -12.84
N ASP A 76 5.36 -6.71 -12.74
CA ASP A 76 6.04 -6.96 -11.46
C ASP A 76 6.86 -5.74 -11.00
N GLY A 77 6.16 -4.63 -10.73
CA GLY A 77 6.72 -3.40 -10.19
C GLY A 77 6.66 -3.35 -8.67
N VAL A 78 7.37 -2.39 -8.08
CA VAL A 78 7.46 -2.25 -6.62
C VAL A 78 6.10 -2.02 -5.96
N ALA A 79 5.24 -1.21 -6.57
CA ALA A 79 3.91 -0.88 -6.06
C ALA A 79 2.83 -1.90 -6.43
N THR A 80 3.11 -2.81 -7.37
CA THR A 80 2.16 -3.82 -7.84
C THR A 80 2.43 -5.21 -7.30
N ASN A 81 3.59 -5.44 -6.68
CA ASN A 81 3.93 -6.70 -6.03
C ASN A 81 4.62 -6.50 -4.67
N PRO A 82 5.94 -6.22 -4.53
CA PRO A 82 6.58 -6.32 -3.21
C PRO A 82 5.97 -5.38 -2.16
N LEU A 83 5.69 -4.14 -2.51
CA LEU A 83 5.10 -3.13 -1.62
C LEU A 83 3.64 -2.77 -1.97
N ALA A 84 2.96 -3.61 -2.73
CA ALA A 84 1.54 -3.46 -3.05
C ALA A 84 0.65 -3.43 -1.79
N HIS A 85 1.07 -4.12 -0.73
CA HIS A 85 0.38 -4.10 0.56
C HIS A 85 0.29 -2.69 1.15
N ALA A 86 1.34 -1.87 1.03
CA ALA A 86 1.35 -0.49 1.51
C ALA A 86 0.29 0.36 0.78
N VAL A 87 0.20 0.21 -0.55
CA VAL A 87 -0.79 0.90 -1.37
C VAL A 87 -2.21 0.45 -1.02
N ALA A 88 -2.43 -0.87 -0.93
CA ALA A 88 -3.73 -1.45 -0.61
C ALA A 88 -4.22 -1.01 0.79
N THR A 89 -3.32 -1.00 1.78
CA THR A 89 -3.62 -0.56 3.15
C THR A 89 -3.98 0.93 3.19
N ALA A 90 -3.21 1.78 2.49
CA ALA A 90 -3.50 3.22 2.41
C ALA A 90 -4.86 3.49 1.76
N LEU A 91 -5.19 2.81 0.66
CA LEU A 91 -6.49 2.89 0.00
C LEU A 91 -7.62 2.41 0.91
N ARG A 92 -7.42 1.30 1.65
CA ARG A 92 -8.39 0.76 2.59
C ARG A 92 -8.71 1.76 3.71
N ILE A 93 -7.68 2.39 4.30
CA ILE A 93 -7.82 3.41 5.35
C ILE A 93 -8.52 4.66 4.80
N ALA A 94 -8.23 5.06 3.56
CA ALA A 94 -8.91 6.18 2.88
C ALA A 94 -10.37 5.89 2.52
N GLY A 95 -10.87 4.67 2.74
CA GLY A 95 -12.21 4.25 2.34
C GLY A 95 -12.36 3.97 0.84
N ALA A 96 -11.28 4.00 0.06
CA ALA A 96 -11.29 3.68 -1.36
C ALA A 96 -11.26 2.16 -1.58
N ARG A 97 -12.39 1.59 -2.00
CA ARG A 97 -12.59 0.14 -2.14
C ARG A 97 -12.70 -0.31 -3.59
N THR A 98 -12.99 0.62 -4.48
CA THR A 98 -13.18 0.39 -5.91
C THR A 98 -12.47 1.45 -6.73
N THR A 99 -12.32 1.21 -8.02
CA THR A 99 -11.76 2.22 -8.94
C THR A 99 -12.64 3.48 -9.04
N ALA A 100 -13.91 3.40 -8.74
CA ALA A 100 -14.83 4.55 -8.72
C ALA A 100 -14.53 5.52 -7.55
N ASP A 101 -13.83 5.06 -6.51
CA ASP A 101 -13.44 5.88 -5.36
C ASP A 101 -12.15 6.69 -5.62
N VAL A 102 -11.51 6.49 -6.80
CA VAL A 102 -10.26 7.14 -7.19
C VAL A 102 -10.51 8.12 -8.33
N VAL A 103 -10.16 9.38 -8.14
CA VAL A 103 -10.29 10.45 -9.14
C VAL A 103 -9.11 10.47 -10.09
N SER A 104 -7.88 10.38 -9.55
CA SER A 104 -6.66 10.40 -10.34
C SER A 104 -5.53 9.64 -9.68
N VAL A 105 -4.65 9.11 -10.51
CA VAL A 105 -3.36 8.53 -10.11
C VAL A 105 -2.27 9.20 -10.95
N GLU A 106 -1.35 9.87 -10.28
CA GLU A 106 -0.13 10.42 -10.86
C GLU A 106 1.04 9.58 -10.36
N ASN A 107 1.97 9.20 -11.21
CA ASN A 107 3.09 8.38 -10.80
C ASN A 107 4.39 8.78 -11.49
N GLU A 108 5.48 8.57 -10.78
CA GLU A 108 6.85 8.60 -11.27
C GLU A 108 7.45 7.22 -11.01
N LEU A 109 7.83 6.53 -12.07
CA LEU A 109 8.33 5.16 -12.05
C LEU A 109 9.80 5.15 -12.45
N TYR A 110 10.64 4.65 -11.56
CA TYR A 110 12.08 4.58 -11.77
C TYR A 110 12.56 3.13 -11.79
N ARG A 111 13.67 2.93 -12.47
CA ARG A 111 14.30 1.63 -12.64
C ARG A 111 15.82 1.76 -12.49
N VAL A 112 16.34 1.18 -11.42
CA VAL A 112 17.78 1.14 -11.13
C VAL A 112 18.39 -0.17 -11.59
N ASN A 113 17.69 -1.29 -11.37
CA ASN A 113 18.12 -2.60 -11.80
C ASN A 113 17.84 -2.86 -13.29
N ASP A 114 18.57 -3.80 -13.89
CA ASP A 114 18.33 -4.25 -15.27
C ASP A 114 17.11 -5.20 -15.32
N ILE A 115 15.94 -4.62 -15.23
CA ILE A 115 14.62 -5.28 -15.26
C ILE A 115 13.70 -4.52 -16.22
N GLU A 116 12.48 -5.00 -16.46
CA GLU A 116 11.52 -4.32 -17.33
C GLU A 116 10.56 -3.40 -16.57
N SER A 117 10.24 -3.75 -15.32
CA SER A 117 9.31 -3.00 -14.48
C SER A 117 10.05 -1.96 -13.63
N ASP A 118 9.32 -1.23 -12.81
CA ASP A 118 9.85 -0.26 -11.85
C ASP A 118 10.31 -0.97 -10.56
N ASP A 119 11.38 -0.46 -9.97
CA ASP A 119 11.88 -0.87 -8.65
C ASP A 119 11.86 0.26 -7.62
N THR A 120 11.45 1.45 -8.07
CA THR A 120 11.19 2.63 -7.24
C THR A 120 10.02 3.41 -7.83
N SER A 121 9.06 3.78 -6.99
CA SER A 121 7.84 4.47 -7.44
C SER A 121 7.43 5.54 -6.45
N VAL A 122 7.09 6.71 -6.96
CA VAL A 122 6.37 7.75 -6.24
C VAL A 122 4.99 7.89 -6.86
N ILE A 123 3.96 7.73 -6.05
CA ILE A 123 2.57 7.69 -6.52
C ILE A 123 1.75 8.67 -5.70
N ARG A 124 0.98 9.50 -6.38
CA ARG A 124 -0.04 10.34 -5.76
C ARG A 124 -1.42 9.89 -6.23
N ILE A 125 -2.29 9.60 -5.28
CA ILE A 125 -3.68 9.20 -5.53
C ILE A 125 -4.59 10.26 -4.94
N ARG A 126 -5.59 10.69 -5.71
CA ARG A 126 -6.70 11.51 -5.22
C ARG A 126 -7.95 10.67 -5.14
N THR A 127 -8.57 10.65 -4.00
CA THR A 127 -9.85 9.95 -3.78
C THR A 127 -11.03 10.89 -4.03
N VAL A 128 -12.21 10.32 -4.23
CA VAL A 128 -13.47 11.06 -4.40
C VAL A 128 -13.80 11.90 -3.16
N SER A 129 -13.39 11.45 -1.96
CA SER A 129 -13.51 12.24 -0.73
C SER A 129 -12.60 13.48 -0.68
N GLY A 130 -11.69 13.63 -1.66
CA GLY A 130 -10.69 14.71 -1.70
C GLY A 130 -9.42 14.39 -0.89
N LEU A 131 -9.38 13.28 -0.16
CA LEU A 131 -8.21 12.90 0.63
C LEU A 131 -7.04 12.51 -0.28
N PRO A 132 -5.86 13.14 -0.15
CA PRO A 132 -4.66 12.77 -0.89
C PRO A 132 -3.97 11.58 -0.24
N ILE A 133 -3.48 10.65 -1.08
CA ILE A 133 -2.60 9.57 -0.67
C ILE A 133 -1.29 9.72 -1.44
N THR A 134 -0.15 9.66 -0.76
CA THR A 134 1.17 9.65 -1.38
C THR A 134 1.91 8.37 -1.01
N CYS A 135 2.41 7.63 -2.01
CA CYS A 135 3.23 6.45 -1.78
C CYS A 135 4.65 6.72 -2.29
N ALA A 136 5.66 6.42 -1.45
CA ALA A 136 7.08 6.47 -1.80
C ALA A 136 7.71 5.11 -1.49
N LEU A 137 7.93 4.32 -2.53
CA LEU A 137 8.23 2.90 -2.42
C LEU A 137 9.50 2.56 -3.22
N THR A 138 10.43 1.84 -2.61
CA THR A 138 11.62 1.34 -3.30
C THR A 138 12.05 -0.02 -2.79
N ILE A 139 12.63 -0.82 -3.67
CA ILE A 139 13.34 -2.06 -3.33
C ILE A 139 14.82 -2.00 -3.70
N CYS A 140 15.33 -0.77 -3.95
CA CYS A 140 16.72 -0.45 -4.24
C CYS A 140 17.37 0.34 -3.11
N ALA A 141 16.93 0.16 -1.87
CA ALA A 141 17.48 0.86 -0.71
C ALA A 141 18.88 0.34 -0.34
N ALA A 142 19.68 1.17 0.35
CA ALA A 142 20.95 0.74 0.94
C ALA A 142 20.72 -0.17 2.15
N GLU A 143 19.62 0.05 2.87
CA GLU A 143 19.17 -0.75 4.01
C GLU A 143 17.66 -0.91 3.99
N SER A 144 17.16 -2.04 4.48
CA SER A 144 15.72 -2.29 4.58
C SER A 144 15.13 -1.56 5.78
N VAL A 145 13.98 -0.90 5.53
CA VAL A 145 13.10 -0.37 6.58
C VAL A 145 11.71 -0.89 6.29
N GLU A 146 11.07 -1.42 7.32
CA GLU A 146 9.73 -1.99 7.20
C GLU A 146 8.73 -0.93 6.74
N PRO A 147 7.79 -1.33 5.86
CA PRO A 147 6.83 -0.40 5.31
C PRO A 147 5.80 0.00 6.36
N CYS A 148 5.33 1.24 6.25
CA CYS A 148 4.27 1.75 7.09
C CYS A 148 3.30 2.63 6.31
N VAL A 149 2.14 2.83 6.92
CA VAL A 149 1.13 3.80 6.48
C VAL A 149 0.95 4.84 7.57
N THR A 150 1.17 6.11 7.22
CA THR A 150 1.05 7.24 8.14
C THR A 150 -0.21 8.05 7.82
N LEU A 151 -1.01 8.29 8.83
CA LEU A 151 -2.18 9.15 8.79
C LEU A 151 -1.80 10.51 9.36
N GLN A 152 -1.97 11.57 8.59
CA GLN A 152 -1.76 12.95 9.02
C GLN A 152 -3.09 13.58 9.40
N GLY A 153 -3.30 13.80 10.68
CA GLY A 153 -4.46 14.51 11.21
C GLY A 153 -4.13 15.94 11.60
N SER A 154 -5.16 16.77 11.81
CA SER A 154 -4.99 18.17 12.25
C SER A 154 -4.53 18.32 13.69
N ALA A 155 -4.68 17.28 14.53
CA ALA A 155 -4.32 17.27 15.94
C ALA A 155 -3.33 16.16 16.33
N GLY A 156 -2.86 15.36 15.37
CA GLY A 156 -1.92 14.28 15.63
C GLY A 156 -1.64 13.44 14.41
N THR A 157 -0.86 12.39 14.60
CA THR A 157 -0.50 11.42 13.57
C THR A 157 -0.70 10.00 14.09
N ALA A 158 -1.04 9.08 13.17
CA ALA A 158 -1.03 7.65 13.46
C ALA A 158 -0.14 6.94 12.42
N VAL A 159 0.67 5.98 12.86
CA VAL A 159 1.57 5.21 11.99
C VAL A 159 1.27 3.74 12.18
N PHE A 160 0.86 3.08 11.10
CA PHE A 160 0.59 1.66 11.07
C PHE A 160 1.73 0.91 10.37
N HIS A 161 2.52 0.17 11.14
CA HIS A 161 3.54 -0.76 10.69
C HIS A 161 2.87 -2.12 10.42
N TYR A 162 2.33 -2.31 9.24
CA TYR A 162 1.46 -3.44 8.94
C TYR A 162 2.16 -4.81 8.88
N THR A 163 3.48 -4.85 8.75
CA THR A 163 4.28 -6.09 8.85
C THR A 163 4.50 -6.54 10.28
N GLU A 164 4.39 -5.63 11.24
CA GLU A 164 4.55 -5.83 12.67
C GLU A 164 3.20 -5.85 13.41
N ASP A 165 2.14 -5.55 12.69
CA ASP A 165 0.78 -5.36 13.21
C ASP A 165 0.70 -4.33 14.35
N ARG A 166 1.50 -3.24 14.23
CA ARG A 166 1.76 -2.25 15.26
C ARG A 166 1.25 -0.87 14.84
N LEU A 167 0.45 -0.25 15.70
CA LEU A 167 -0.08 1.11 15.54
C LEU A 167 0.51 2.03 16.60
N SER A 168 1.16 3.11 16.16
CA SER A 168 1.64 4.19 17.01
C SER A 168 0.80 5.44 16.77
N VAL A 169 0.32 6.08 17.83
CA VAL A 169 -0.49 7.31 17.77
C VAL A 169 0.18 8.41 18.56
N THR A 170 0.45 9.55 17.92
CA THR A 170 1.10 10.72 18.52
C THR A 170 0.14 11.90 18.46
N THR A 171 -0.11 12.51 19.63
CA THR A 171 -0.91 13.73 19.81
C THR A 171 -0.19 14.70 20.74
N ALA A 172 -0.80 15.83 21.04
CA ALA A 172 -0.28 16.76 22.06
C ALA A 172 -0.17 16.14 23.47
N ALA A 173 -0.93 15.07 23.75
CA ALA A 173 -0.89 14.36 25.03
C ALA A 173 0.28 13.36 25.14
N GLY A 174 0.96 13.07 24.03
CA GLY A 174 2.08 12.12 23.95
C GLY A 174 1.91 11.08 22.86
N THR A 175 2.72 10.04 22.95
CA THR A 175 2.68 8.90 22.01
C THR A 175 2.25 7.64 22.73
N SER A 176 1.32 6.90 22.14
CA SER A 176 0.93 5.55 22.53
C SER A 176 1.26 4.57 21.40
N GLU A 177 1.48 3.30 21.77
CA GLU A 177 1.78 2.23 20.82
C GLU A 177 1.07 0.96 21.25
N GLU A 178 0.50 0.24 20.27
CA GLU A 178 -0.21 -1.03 20.49
C GLU A 178 0.10 -1.99 19.34
N THR A 179 0.16 -3.29 19.67
CA THR A 179 0.32 -4.39 18.71
C THR A 179 -0.92 -5.28 18.78
N TYR A 180 -1.45 -5.71 17.63
CA TYR A 180 -2.71 -6.41 17.45
C TYR A 180 -2.53 -7.87 17.07
#